data_a792f8fca67242c3ddbc906656695dd0
#
_entry.id   a792f8fca67242c3ddbc906656695dd0
#
_cell.length_a   1.000
_cell.length_b   1.000
_cell.length_c   1.000
_cell.angle_alpha   90.00
_cell.angle_beta   90.00
_cell.angle_gamma   90.00
#
_symmetry.space_group_name_H-M   'P 1'
#
loop_
_entity.id
_entity.type
_entity.pdbx_description
1 polymer ?
#
loop_
_entity_poly.entity_id
_entity_poly.type
_entity_poly.pdbx_seq_one_letter_code
_entity_poly.pdbx_strand_id
1 'polypeptide(L)'
;MRKEDPQYIFHHDKRPEVVHDLADVDENSTDLLITGKTINIERLKSFSNLTKLWIYKVNQEDFNTILSLVNPKMLFVHELRVEDLSMISSLKDVEVLALEWNTKAHSLWDLSKNTFLKSLSITDFSKLNDIAPLQKNTGLELLQLSGGIWNTLNIHTFQPLRYLKNLKYLCLSNIKVKDESLEPISELEGLKELEISNQFPTEEYARLSVTLPHTKCDRFAPYIFLSSPIVDKDVMVIGKRKPKLNSKVDGEKLKKYEKQFKAYQEKFIK
;
A
#
# COMPACT_ATOMS: atom_id res chain seq x y z
N MET A 1 -7.87 4.59 3.98
CA MET A 1 -7.69 3.25 4.57
C MET A 1 -8.59 3.17 5.79
N ARG A 2 -9.51 2.24 5.87
CA ARG A 2 -10.34 2.09 7.05
C ARG A 2 -9.47 1.59 8.18
N LYS A 3 -9.14 2.48 9.09
CA LYS A 3 -8.44 2.16 10.34
C LYS A 3 -9.22 1.18 11.23
N GLU A 4 -10.42 0.82 10.83
CA GLU A 4 -11.44 0.16 11.64
C GLU A 4 -11.59 -1.34 11.36
N ASP A 5 -10.97 -1.86 10.29
CA ASP A 5 -11.07 -3.28 9.97
C ASP A 5 -9.81 -4.02 10.46
N PRO A 6 -9.83 -4.64 11.66
CA PRO A 6 -8.65 -5.25 12.28
C PRO A 6 -8.09 -6.43 11.48
N GLN A 7 -8.87 -6.97 10.54
CA GLN A 7 -8.41 -8.07 9.70
C GLN A 7 -7.44 -7.67 8.58
N TYR A 8 -7.29 -6.34 8.31
CA TYR A 8 -6.44 -5.85 7.23
C TYR A 8 -5.29 -4.97 7.68
N ILE A 9 -5.21 -4.58 8.95
CA ILE A 9 -4.30 -3.54 9.40
C ILE A 9 -3.52 -3.98 10.64
N PHE A 10 -2.21 -3.69 10.65
CA PHE A 10 -1.42 -3.71 11.86
C PHE A 10 -1.75 -2.50 12.74
N HIS A 11 -2.23 -2.77 13.96
CA HIS A 11 -2.42 -1.75 14.97
C HIS A 11 -1.11 -1.48 15.69
N HIS A 12 -0.37 -0.46 15.27
CA HIS A 12 0.92 -0.09 15.87
C HIS A 12 0.84 0.35 17.34
N ASP A 13 -0.32 0.86 17.75
CA ASP A 13 -0.61 1.22 19.15
C ASP A 13 -0.75 0.00 20.07
N LYS A 14 -0.92 -1.18 19.52
CA LYS A 14 -1.06 -2.46 20.25
C LYS A 14 0.17 -3.35 20.13
N ARG A 15 1.28 -2.85 19.61
CA ARG A 15 2.51 -3.64 19.51
C ARG A 15 3.06 -3.94 20.91
N PRO A 16 3.62 -5.15 21.16
CA PRO A 16 4.25 -5.50 22.42
C PRO A 16 5.57 -4.73 22.61
N GLU A 17 6.16 -4.85 23.79
CA GLU A 17 7.52 -4.36 24.04
C GLU A 17 8.55 -5.13 23.21
N VAL A 18 9.71 -4.50 22.98
CA VAL A 18 10.81 -5.13 22.23
C VAL A 18 11.41 -6.26 23.06
N VAL A 19 11.43 -7.45 22.49
CA VAL A 19 12.10 -8.62 23.04
C VAL A 19 13.59 -8.56 22.71
N HIS A 20 14.44 -8.59 23.73
CA HIS A 20 15.90 -8.61 23.58
C HIS A 20 16.46 -10.03 23.60
N ASP A 21 15.89 -10.91 24.43
CA ASP A 21 16.25 -12.32 24.55
C ASP A 21 14.99 -13.19 24.51
N LEU A 22 14.91 -14.11 23.57
CA LEU A 22 13.79 -15.04 23.48
C LEU A 22 13.80 -16.12 24.59
N ALA A 23 14.92 -16.26 25.34
CA ALA A 23 14.95 -17.13 26.51
C ALA A 23 14.05 -16.62 27.66
N ASP A 24 13.80 -15.32 27.72
CA ASP A 24 13.01 -14.68 28.76
C ASP A 24 11.49 -14.61 28.41
N VAL A 25 11.07 -15.16 27.26
CA VAL A 25 9.71 -15.05 26.77
C VAL A 25 8.95 -16.36 26.90
N ASP A 26 7.69 -16.28 27.34
CA ASP A 26 6.78 -17.44 27.38
C ASP A 26 6.52 -17.93 25.93
N GLU A 27 6.79 -19.20 25.65
CA GLU A 27 6.61 -19.84 24.35
C GLU A 27 5.14 -19.89 23.89
N ASN A 28 4.18 -19.65 24.80
CA ASN A 28 2.76 -19.49 24.47
C ASN A 28 2.39 -18.10 23.97
N SER A 29 3.35 -17.17 23.92
CA SER A 29 3.10 -15.81 23.42
C SER A 29 2.58 -15.82 21.97
N THR A 30 1.51 -15.04 21.74
CA THR A 30 0.87 -14.91 20.43
C THR A 30 1.40 -13.75 19.60
N ASP A 31 1.98 -12.77 20.26
CA ASP A 31 2.43 -11.51 19.68
C ASP A 31 3.86 -11.21 20.12
N LEU A 32 4.78 -10.97 19.19
CA LEU A 32 6.17 -10.64 19.48
C LEU A 32 6.65 -9.44 18.67
N LEU A 33 7.50 -8.63 19.30
CA LEU A 33 8.28 -7.60 18.60
C LEU A 33 9.77 -7.89 18.82
N ILE A 34 10.47 -8.20 17.75
CA ILE A 34 11.90 -8.52 17.74
C ILE A 34 12.68 -7.57 16.84
N THR A 35 13.99 -7.61 16.95
CA THR A 35 14.92 -6.88 16.08
C THR A 35 15.99 -7.82 15.54
N GLY A 36 16.78 -7.39 14.55
CA GLY A 36 17.97 -8.13 14.12
C GLY A 36 19.06 -8.31 15.19
N LYS A 37 18.85 -7.76 16.40
CA LYS A 37 19.75 -7.94 17.56
C LYS A 37 19.16 -8.81 18.65
N THR A 38 17.94 -9.32 18.48
CA THR A 38 17.34 -10.25 19.44
C THR A 38 18.13 -11.55 19.47
N ILE A 39 18.52 -11.99 20.66
CA ILE A 39 19.32 -13.20 20.85
C ILE A 39 18.45 -14.44 21.09
N ASN A 40 19.05 -15.63 20.98
CA ASN A 40 18.37 -16.93 21.07
C ASN A 40 17.26 -17.08 20.01
N ILE A 41 17.50 -16.54 18.79
CA ILE A 41 16.50 -16.44 17.72
C ILE A 41 15.96 -17.80 17.26
N GLU A 42 16.75 -18.87 17.42
CA GLU A 42 16.37 -20.26 17.11
C GLU A 42 15.18 -20.77 17.95
N ARG A 43 14.92 -20.12 19.09
CA ARG A 43 13.74 -20.42 19.92
C ARG A 43 12.42 -20.03 19.27
N LEU A 44 12.43 -19.18 18.24
CA LEU A 44 11.21 -18.83 17.49
C LEU A 44 10.43 -20.06 17.02
N LYS A 45 11.11 -21.16 16.70
CA LYS A 45 10.45 -22.42 16.30
C LYS A 45 9.58 -23.03 17.40
N SER A 46 9.79 -22.68 18.68
CA SER A 46 8.98 -23.18 19.80
C SER A 46 7.68 -22.40 20.00
N PHE A 47 7.55 -21.20 19.41
CA PHE A 47 6.37 -20.33 19.55
C PHE A 47 5.24 -20.78 18.62
N SER A 48 4.65 -21.94 18.87
CA SER A 48 3.62 -22.55 18.01
C SER A 48 2.32 -21.72 17.93
N ASN A 49 2.07 -20.85 18.88
CA ASN A 49 0.90 -19.98 18.95
C ASN A 49 1.15 -18.56 18.39
N LEU A 50 2.32 -18.30 17.80
CA LEU A 50 2.68 -16.98 17.30
C LEU A 50 1.76 -16.57 16.14
N THR A 51 0.94 -15.56 16.40
CA THR A 51 -0.04 -15.03 15.44
C THR A 51 0.45 -13.75 14.77
N LYS A 52 1.09 -12.86 15.56
CA LYS A 52 1.57 -11.56 15.07
C LYS A 52 3.04 -11.38 15.39
N LEU A 53 3.79 -10.98 14.39
CA LEU A 53 5.20 -10.70 14.51
C LEU A 53 5.55 -9.32 13.96
N TRP A 54 6.19 -8.50 14.79
CA TRP A 54 6.84 -7.26 14.37
C TRP A 54 8.35 -7.49 14.35
N ILE A 55 9.00 -7.09 13.26
CA ILE A 55 10.44 -7.21 13.07
C ILE A 55 11.00 -5.83 12.73
N TYR A 56 11.99 -5.36 13.47
CA TYR A 56 12.62 -4.09 13.22
C TYR A 56 14.12 -4.25 12.95
N LYS A 57 14.62 -3.51 11.95
CA LYS A 57 16.05 -3.38 11.66
C LYS A 57 16.74 -4.72 11.36
N VAL A 58 16.33 -5.36 10.28
CA VAL A 58 16.90 -6.64 9.85
C VAL A 58 17.71 -6.49 8.56
N ASN A 59 18.83 -7.20 8.49
CA ASN A 59 19.59 -7.46 7.28
C ASN A 59 19.10 -8.73 6.57
N GLN A 60 19.74 -9.12 5.46
CA GLN A 60 19.32 -10.28 4.67
C GLN A 60 19.44 -11.60 5.44
N GLU A 61 20.51 -11.79 6.20
CA GLU A 61 20.76 -13.03 6.94
C GLU A 61 19.77 -13.21 8.06
N ASP A 62 19.58 -12.17 8.91
CA ASP A 62 18.61 -12.18 10.01
C ASP A 62 17.20 -12.41 9.48
N PHE A 63 16.83 -11.72 8.39
CA PHE A 63 15.53 -11.85 7.76
C PHE A 63 15.25 -13.28 7.30
N ASN A 64 16.20 -13.90 6.60
CA ASN A 64 16.06 -15.26 6.11
C ASN A 64 15.99 -16.26 7.28
N THR A 65 16.81 -16.08 8.29
CA THR A 65 16.83 -16.93 9.49
C THR A 65 15.48 -16.85 10.22
N ILE A 66 15.01 -15.63 10.52
CA ILE A 66 13.74 -15.43 11.23
C ILE A 66 12.59 -16.06 10.45
N LEU A 67 12.45 -15.75 9.16
CA LEU A 67 11.32 -16.27 8.35
C LEU A 67 11.38 -17.79 8.14
N SER A 68 12.55 -18.42 8.28
CA SER A 68 12.65 -19.88 8.23
C SER A 68 12.10 -20.58 9.51
N LEU A 69 11.94 -19.83 10.60
CA LEU A 69 11.57 -20.36 11.93
C LEU A 69 10.12 -20.08 12.31
N VAL A 70 9.41 -19.22 11.55
CA VAL A 70 8.07 -18.73 11.91
C VAL A 70 7.07 -18.83 10.75
N ASN A 71 5.78 -18.88 11.08
CA ASN A 71 4.70 -18.78 10.10
C ASN A 71 3.49 -18.02 10.70
N PRO A 72 3.65 -16.71 11.02
CA PRO A 72 2.60 -15.93 11.64
C PRO A 72 1.49 -15.58 10.65
N LYS A 73 0.27 -15.32 11.15
CA LYS A 73 -0.83 -14.78 10.35
C LYS A 73 -0.63 -13.32 9.96
N MET A 74 0.04 -12.57 10.79
CA MET A 74 0.30 -11.15 10.57
C MET A 74 1.79 -10.86 10.76
N LEU A 75 2.42 -10.27 9.74
CA LEU A 75 3.82 -9.88 9.76
C LEU A 75 3.98 -8.40 9.40
N PHE A 76 4.67 -7.67 10.26
CA PHE A 76 5.11 -6.30 10.00
C PHE A 76 6.64 -6.23 10.08
N VAL A 77 7.28 -5.67 9.04
CA VAL A 77 8.74 -5.48 9.02
C VAL A 77 9.07 -4.02 8.73
N HIS A 78 9.79 -3.38 9.63
CA HIS A 78 10.25 -2.00 9.49
C HIS A 78 11.77 -1.92 9.44
N GLU A 79 12.30 -1.03 8.63
CA GLU A 79 13.74 -0.91 8.34
C GLU A 79 14.30 -2.24 7.80
N LEU A 80 13.67 -2.67 6.71
CA LEU A 80 13.94 -3.92 6.01
C LEU A 80 15.14 -3.73 5.05
N ARG A 81 16.34 -4.08 5.49
CA ARG A 81 17.60 -3.85 4.74
C ARG A 81 17.95 -5.03 3.84
N VAL A 82 16.99 -5.57 3.11
CA VAL A 82 17.14 -6.77 2.27
C VAL A 82 16.93 -6.45 0.79
N GLU A 83 17.62 -7.20 -0.07
CA GLU A 83 17.45 -7.15 -1.52
C GLU A 83 16.53 -8.27 -2.00
N ASP A 84 16.72 -9.48 -1.48
CA ASP A 84 15.93 -10.66 -1.82
C ASP A 84 14.78 -10.86 -0.81
N LEU A 85 13.55 -10.75 -1.32
CA LEU A 85 12.31 -10.96 -0.55
C LEU A 85 11.76 -12.39 -0.66
N SER A 86 12.46 -13.30 -1.34
CA SER A 86 11.95 -14.65 -1.68
C SER A 86 11.52 -15.48 -0.47
N MET A 87 12.17 -15.28 0.69
CA MET A 87 11.81 -15.99 1.93
C MET A 87 10.38 -15.73 2.41
N ILE A 88 9.74 -14.63 1.98
CA ILE A 88 8.33 -14.38 2.29
C ILE A 88 7.43 -15.48 1.68
N SER A 89 7.85 -16.12 0.61
CA SER A 89 7.14 -17.26 0.00
C SER A 89 7.00 -18.48 0.94
N SER A 90 7.81 -18.57 2.00
CA SER A 90 7.71 -19.64 2.99
C SER A 90 6.54 -19.48 3.97
N LEU A 91 6.04 -18.26 4.15
CA LEU A 91 4.95 -17.93 5.06
C LEU A 91 3.61 -18.35 4.48
N LYS A 92 3.17 -19.58 4.81
CA LYS A 92 1.96 -20.18 4.21
C LYS A 92 0.67 -19.63 4.80
N ASP A 93 0.68 -19.25 6.07
CA ASP A 93 -0.52 -18.83 6.80
C ASP A 93 -0.66 -17.30 6.91
N VAL A 94 0.25 -16.54 6.29
CA VAL A 94 0.21 -15.08 6.35
C VAL A 94 -1.03 -14.54 5.65
N GLU A 95 -1.84 -13.79 6.40
CA GLU A 95 -3.05 -13.11 5.94
C GLU A 95 -2.83 -11.61 5.76
N VAL A 96 -1.98 -11.00 6.60
CA VAL A 96 -1.67 -9.57 6.60
C VAL A 96 -0.16 -9.38 6.61
N LEU A 97 0.35 -8.65 5.63
CA LEU A 97 1.77 -8.36 5.49
C LEU A 97 1.99 -6.86 5.26
N ALA A 98 2.81 -6.25 6.10
CA ALA A 98 3.24 -4.88 5.93
C ALA A 98 4.77 -4.79 5.97
N LEU A 99 5.34 -4.20 4.92
CA LEU A 99 6.78 -4.02 4.75
C LEU A 99 7.08 -2.53 4.58
N GLU A 100 7.97 -2.00 5.40
CA GLU A 100 8.30 -0.59 5.41
C GLU A 100 9.81 -0.32 5.39
N TRP A 101 10.17 0.73 4.68
CA TRP A 101 11.52 1.27 4.57
C TRP A 101 12.54 0.25 4.07
N ASN A 102 12.58 0.11 2.75
CA ASN A 102 13.55 -0.71 2.04
C ASN A 102 14.25 0.10 0.95
N THR A 103 15.58 0.03 0.90
CA THR A 103 16.40 0.76 -0.07
C THR A 103 17.16 -0.15 -1.03
N LYS A 104 16.83 -1.45 -1.09
CA LYS A 104 17.59 -2.44 -1.85
C LYS A 104 16.75 -3.24 -2.83
N ALA A 105 15.57 -3.72 -2.44
CA ALA A 105 14.73 -4.58 -3.26
C ALA A 105 14.18 -3.83 -4.50
N HIS A 106 14.31 -4.45 -5.68
CA HIS A 106 13.86 -3.93 -6.97
C HIS A 106 12.53 -4.54 -7.41
N SER A 107 12.20 -5.74 -6.97
CA SER A 107 10.97 -6.45 -7.27
C SER A 107 10.39 -7.12 -6.04
N LEU A 108 9.13 -7.51 -6.12
CA LEU A 108 8.47 -8.33 -5.12
C LEU A 108 8.85 -9.81 -5.31
N TRP A 109 8.49 -10.66 -4.35
CA TRP A 109 8.69 -12.11 -4.38
C TRP A 109 7.57 -12.82 -5.17
N ASP A 110 7.63 -14.13 -5.28
CA ASP A 110 6.54 -14.93 -5.86
C ASP A 110 5.34 -15.03 -4.91
N LEU A 111 4.37 -14.10 -5.08
CA LEU A 111 3.17 -14.03 -4.26
C LEU A 111 2.22 -15.23 -4.43
N SER A 112 2.41 -16.08 -5.46
CA SER A 112 1.57 -17.27 -5.66
C SER A 112 1.62 -18.27 -4.51
N LYS A 113 2.66 -18.18 -3.67
CA LYS A 113 2.88 -19.07 -2.53
C LYS A 113 2.13 -18.65 -1.25
N ASN A 114 1.72 -17.39 -1.18
CA ASN A 114 1.01 -16.83 -0.02
C ASN A 114 -0.49 -16.78 -0.31
N THR A 115 -1.12 -17.96 -0.38
CA THR A 115 -2.51 -18.13 -0.84
C THR A 115 -3.56 -17.55 0.12
N PHE A 116 -3.21 -17.36 1.39
CA PHE A 116 -4.07 -16.74 2.40
C PHE A 116 -3.88 -15.22 2.52
N LEU A 117 -2.91 -14.63 1.81
CA LEU A 117 -2.61 -13.21 1.89
C LEU A 117 -3.77 -12.38 1.35
N LYS A 118 -4.42 -11.62 2.22
CA LYS A 118 -5.55 -10.73 1.94
C LYS A 118 -5.16 -9.26 1.94
N SER A 119 -4.19 -8.90 2.76
CA SER A 119 -3.74 -7.51 2.91
C SER A 119 -2.24 -7.39 2.72
N LEU A 120 -1.83 -6.52 1.80
CA LEU A 120 -0.43 -6.21 1.53
C LEU A 120 -0.20 -4.70 1.56
N SER A 121 0.73 -4.26 2.40
CA SER A 121 1.22 -2.88 2.44
C SER A 121 2.71 -2.83 2.16
N ILE A 122 3.10 -2.04 1.16
CA ILE A 122 4.49 -1.73 0.80
C ILE A 122 4.69 -0.23 0.89
N THR A 123 5.51 0.22 1.82
CA THR A 123 5.75 1.65 2.05
C THR A 123 7.24 1.97 2.06
N ASP A 124 7.62 3.05 1.39
CA ASP A 124 9.00 3.58 1.32
C ASP A 124 10.03 2.57 0.80
N PHE A 125 9.72 1.93 -0.33
CA PHE A 125 10.64 1.08 -1.08
C PHE A 125 11.28 1.89 -2.20
N SER A 126 12.44 2.49 -1.94
CA SER A 126 13.04 3.52 -2.83
C SER A 126 13.54 2.97 -4.18
N LYS A 127 13.80 1.66 -4.29
CA LYS A 127 14.27 1.01 -5.52
C LYS A 127 13.24 0.08 -6.17
N LEU A 128 12.14 -0.21 -5.51
CA LEU A 128 11.09 -1.06 -6.07
C LEU A 128 10.50 -0.39 -7.32
N ASN A 129 10.56 -1.08 -8.43
CA ASN A 129 10.01 -0.61 -9.72
C ASN A 129 9.22 -1.70 -10.46
N ASP A 130 9.39 -2.96 -10.11
CA ASP A 130 8.64 -4.09 -10.66
C ASP A 130 7.66 -4.66 -9.64
N ILE A 131 6.37 -4.56 -9.97
CA ILE A 131 5.25 -5.12 -9.19
C ILE A 131 4.53 -6.25 -9.95
N ALA A 132 5.13 -6.78 -11.02
CA ALA A 132 4.54 -7.87 -11.80
C ALA A 132 4.13 -9.10 -10.95
N PRO A 133 4.85 -9.48 -9.88
CA PRO A 133 4.43 -10.61 -9.05
C PRO A 133 3.05 -10.46 -8.39
N LEU A 134 2.52 -9.23 -8.24
CA LEU A 134 1.17 -8.99 -7.67
C LEU A 134 0.07 -9.72 -8.45
N GLN A 135 0.19 -9.82 -9.78
CA GLN A 135 -0.81 -10.51 -10.62
C GLN A 135 -1.07 -11.96 -10.23
N LYS A 136 -0.13 -12.58 -9.48
CA LYS A 136 -0.22 -13.98 -9.07
C LYS A 136 -1.03 -14.20 -7.79
N ASN A 137 -1.33 -13.16 -7.04
CA ASN A 137 -2.14 -13.27 -5.83
C ASN A 137 -3.50 -12.60 -6.02
N THR A 138 -4.42 -13.32 -6.65
CA THR A 138 -5.78 -12.84 -6.91
C THR A 138 -6.67 -12.80 -5.66
N GLY A 139 -6.19 -13.31 -4.52
CA GLY A 139 -6.89 -13.30 -3.23
C GLY A 139 -6.79 -11.98 -2.47
N LEU A 140 -5.96 -11.03 -2.93
CA LEU A 140 -5.80 -9.74 -2.26
C LEU A 140 -7.10 -8.95 -2.23
N GLU A 141 -7.43 -8.45 -1.04
CA GLU A 141 -8.58 -7.59 -0.77
C GLU A 141 -8.16 -6.15 -0.44
N LEU A 142 -6.97 -5.96 0.13
CA LEU A 142 -6.38 -4.65 0.39
C LEU A 142 -4.95 -4.61 -0.16
N LEU A 143 -4.65 -3.56 -0.91
CA LEU A 143 -3.29 -3.24 -1.37
C LEU A 143 -2.96 -1.78 -1.08
N GLN A 144 -1.85 -1.56 -0.41
CA GLN A 144 -1.23 -0.25 -0.25
C GLN A 144 0.14 -0.24 -0.90
N LEU A 145 0.36 0.70 -1.83
CA LEU A 145 1.66 1.01 -2.42
C LEU A 145 1.94 2.49 -2.20
N SER A 146 2.94 2.78 -1.37
CA SER A 146 3.21 4.16 -0.97
C SER A 146 4.71 4.46 -1.02
N GLY A 147 5.05 5.64 -1.50
CA GLY A 147 6.36 6.21 -1.24
C GLY A 147 6.51 6.60 0.23
N GLY A 148 7.73 6.93 0.63
CA GLY A 148 8.03 7.48 1.96
C GLY A 148 7.81 8.99 2.03
N ILE A 149 8.21 9.60 3.14
CA ILE A 149 8.16 11.06 3.31
C ILE A 149 9.10 11.75 2.32
N TRP A 150 10.27 11.17 2.07
CA TRP A 150 11.32 11.76 1.24
C TRP A 150 11.46 11.10 -0.14
N ASN A 151 10.95 9.89 -0.30
CA ASN A 151 11.12 9.07 -1.50
C ASN A 151 9.78 8.81 -2.17
N THR A 152 9.67 9.12 -3.46
CA THR A 152 8.54 8.70 -4.27
C THR A 152 8.75 7.25 -4.72
N LEU A 153 7.75 6.40 -4.59
CA LEU A 153 7.74 5.06 -5.17
C LEU A 153 7.57 5.18 -6.71
N ASN A 154 8.57 4.71 -7.46
CA ASN A 154 8.58 4.81 -8.91
C ASN A 154 8.43 3.43 -9.53
N ILE A 155 7.28 3.09 -10.07
CA ILE A 155 7.00 1.80 -10.71
C ILE A 155 6.85 1.93 -12.23
N HIS A 156 7.11 0.82 -12.92
CA HIS A 156 7.06 0.80 -14.37
C HIS A 156 5.63 0.95 -14.90
N THR A 157 4.68 0.19 -14.35
CA THR A 157 3.30 0.15 -14.82
C THR A 157 2.36 -0.42 -13.76
N PHE A 158 1.08 -0.01 -13.80
CA PHE A 158 0.01 -0.61 -13.01
C PHE A 158 -0.65 -1.84 -13.68
N GLN A 159 -0.16 -2.30 -14.83
CA GLN A 159 -0.76 -3.45 -15.54
C GLN A 159 -1.00 -4.69 -14.65
N PRO A 160 -0.12 -5.05 -13.69
CA PRO A 160 -0.36 -6.18 -12.79
C PRO A 160 -1.61 -6.04 -11.92
N LEU A 161 -2.06 -4.82 -11.63
CA LEU A 161 -3.21 -4.58 -10.76
C LEU A 161 -4.53 -5.05 -11.38
N ARG A 162 -4.66 -5.05 -12.71
CA ARG A 162 -5.89 -5.48 -13.41
C ARG A 162 -6.34 -6.89 -13.07
N TYR A 163 -5.41 -7.75 -12.60
CA TYR A 163 -5.70 -9.13 -12.22
C TYR A 163 -6.24 -9.29 -10.80
N LEU A 164 -6.19 -8.25 -9.98
CA LEU A 164 -6.60 -8.28 -8.56
C LEU A 164 -8.12 -8.07 -8.40
N LYS A 165 -8.92 -8.92 -9.02
CA LYS A 165 -10.39 -8.76 -9.10
C LYS A 165 -11.12 -8.80 -7.75
N ASN A 166 -10.50 -9.34 -6.70
CA ASN A 166 -11.04 -9.37 -5.35
C ASN A 166 -10.69 -8.13 -4.51
N LEU A 167 -9.93 -7.17 -5.11
CA LEU A 167 -9.47 -5.99 -4.39
C LEU A 167 -10.66 -5.09 -4.04
N LYS A 168 -10.76 -4.77 -2.73
CA LYS A 168 -11.80 -3.91 -2.14
C LYS A 168 -11.25 -2.53 -1.78
N TYR A 169 -9.98 -2.48 -1.40
CA TYR A 169 -9.31 -1.27 -0.91
C TYR A 169 -7.96 -1.11 -1.60
N LEU A 170 -7.76 0.03 -2.26
CA LEU A 170 -6.49 0.37 -2.91
C LEU A 170 -6.01 1.73 -2.44
N CYS A 171 -4.79 1.79 -1.92
CA CYS A 171 -4.12 3.03 -1.53
C CYS A 171 -2.85 3.22 -2.35
N LEU A 172 -2.78 4.33 -3.09
CA LEU A 172 -1.65 4.73 -3.94
C LEU A 172 -1.19 6.13 -3.54
N SER A 173 -0.20 6.20 -2.66
CA SER A 173 0.26 7.47 -2.09
C SER A 173 1.72 7.74 -2.44
N ASN A 174 2.03 8.99 -2.82
CA ASN A 174 3.39 9.39 -3.23
C ASN A 174 4.04 8.40 -4.21
N ILE A 175 3.32 8.09 -5.29
CA ILE A 175 3.70 7.08 -6.29
C ILE A 175 3.72 7.69 -7.69
N LYS A 176 4.69 7.30 -8.51
CA LYS A 176 4.77 7.62 -9.93
C LYS A 176 4.80 6.36 -10.77
N VAL A 177 4.16 6.40 -11.92
CA VAL A 177 4.17 5.33 -12.92
C VAL A 177 4.68 5.91 -14.23
N LYS A 178 5.47 5.15 -14.94
CA LYS A 178 6.16 5.64 -16.14
C LYS A 178 5.20 6.08 -17.25
N ASP A 179 4.11 5.34 -17.46
CA ASP A 179 3.08 5.62 -18.47
C ASP A 179 1.99 6.58 -17.98
N GLU A 180 2.01 6.97 -16.69
CA GLU A 180 1.03 7.84 -16.04
C GLU A 180 -0.43 7.34 -16.16
N SER A 181 -0.66 6.09 -16.53
CA SER A 181 -1.99 5.52 -16.77
C SER A 181 -2.59 4.87 -15.53
N LEU A 182 -3.85 5.17 -15.27
CA LEU A 182 -4.70 4.50 -14.27
C LEU A 182 -5.66 3.49 -14.93
N GLU A 183 -5.54 3.26 -16.24
CA GLU A 183 -6.41 2.35 -17.00
C GLU A 183 -6.53 0.96 -16.37
N PRO A 184 -5.44 0.31 -15.89
CA PRO A 184 -5.55 -1.01 -15.30
C PRO A 184 -6.42 -1.07 -14.03
N ILE A 185 -6.55 0.07 -13.31
CA ILE A 185 -7.39 0.18 -12.12
C ILE A 185 -8.87 0.19 -12.51
N SER A 186 -9.22 0.70 -13.70
CA SER A 186 -10.60 0.75 -14.19
C SER A 186 -11.27 -0.63 -14.33
N GLU A 187 -10.46 -1.71 -14.31
CA GLU A 187 -10.94 -3.09 -14.36
C GLU A 187 -11.26 -3.70 -12.99
N LEU A 188 -11.04 -2.96 -11.90
CA LEU A 188 -11.29 -3.42 -10.53
C LEU A 188 -12.73 -3.10 -10.08
N GLU A 189 -13.71 -3.69 -10.76
CA GLU A 189 -15.15 -3.41 -10.56
C GLU A 189 -15.63 -3.64 -9.10
N GLY A 190 -14.94 -4.51 -8.35
CA GLY A 190 -15.21 -4.78 -6.94
C GLY A 190 -14.63 -3.77 -5.96
N LEU A 191 -13.88 -2.75 -6.45
CA LEU A 191 -13.19 -1.78 -5.61
C LEU A 191 -14.20 -0.88 -4.87
N LYS A 192 -14.14 -0.90 -3.52
CA LYS A 192 -15.02 -0.10 -2.67
C LYS A 192 -14.44 1.28 -2.37
N GLU A 193 -13.13 1.36 -2.21
CA GLU A 193 -12.45 2.61 -1.85
C GLU A 193 -11.09 2.71 -2.54
N LEU A 194 -10.83 3.88 -3.12
CA LEU A 194 -9.56 4.25 -3.72
C LEU A 194 -9.02 5.51 -3.04
N GLU A 195 -7.92 5.36 -2.32
CA GLU A 195 -7.09 6.48 -1.89
C GLU A 195 -5.96 6.69 -2.90
N ILE A 196 -5.89 7.86 -3.51
CA ILE A 196 -4.86 8.14 -4.52
C ILE A 196 -4.36 9.58 -4.42
N SER A 197 -3.04 9.76 -4.54
CA SER A 197 -2.43 11.09 -4.58
C SER A 197 -2.80 11.84 -5.85
N ASN A 198 -2.83 13.19 -5.77
CA ASN A 198 -3.12 14.06 -6.92
C ASN A 198 -1.90 14.22 -7.85
N GLN A 199 -1.39 13.10 -8.43
CA GLN A 199 -0.13 13.05 -9.18
C GLN A 199 -0.29 12.57 -10.64
N PHE A 200 -1.51 12.21 -11.06
CA PHE A 200 -1.82 11.72 -12.40
C PHE A 200 -2.54 12.78 -13.24
N PRO A 201 -2.63 12.61 -14.57
CA PRO A 201 -3.42 13.50 -15.43
C PRO A 201 -4.89 13.55 -15.00
N THR A 202 -5.55 14.71 -15.14
CA THR A 202 -6.97 14.89 -14.81
C THR A 202 -7.86 13.88 -15.54
N GLU A 203 -7.53 13.55 -16.79
CA GLU A 203 -8.27 12.60 -17.62
C GLU A 203 -8.32 11.20 -17.01
N GLU A 204 -7.26 10.77 -16.35
CA GLU A 204 -7.22 9.45 -15.69
C GLU A 204 -8.18 9.37 -14.49
N TYR A 205 -8.29 10.43 -13.69
CA TYR A 205 -9.29 10.49 -12.62
C TYR A 205 -10.72 10.55 -13.16
N ALA A 206 -10.93 11.28 -14.25
CA ALA A 206 -12.22 11.36 -14.94
C ALA A 206 -12.62 9.99 -15.53
N ARG A 207 -11.66 9.23 -16.10
CA ARG A 207 -11.87 7.85 -16.55
C ARG A 207 -12.37 6.98 -15.40
N LEU A 208 -11.61 6.95 -14.29
CA LEU A 208 -11.96 6.10 -13.14
C LEU A 208 -13.31 6.48 -12.52
N SER A 209 -13.67 7.77 -12.52
CA SER A 209 -14.97 8.21 -11.98
C SER A 209 -16.18 7.67 -12.76
N VAL A 210 -15.97 7.33 -14.05
CA VAL A 210 -17.01 6.74 -14.91
C VAL A 210 -16.97 5.21 -14.86
N THR A 211 -15.76 4.63 -14.90
CA THR A 211 -15.61 3.17 -14.97
C THR A 211 -15.80 2.49 -13.61
N LEU A 212 -15.62 3.23 -12.50
CA LEU A 212 -15.78 2.75 -11.13
C LEU A 212 -16.83 3.59 -10.34
N PRO A 213 -18.08 3.66 -10.81
CA PRO A 213 -19.08 4.59 -10.27
C PRO A 213 -19.47 4.29 -8.80
N HIS A 214 -19.20 3.08 -8.31
CA HIS A 214 -19.51 2.67 -6.94
C HIS A 214 -18.30 2.76 -5.98
N THR A 215 -17.13 3.15 -6.51
CA THR A 215 -15.91 3.29 -5.71
C THR A 215 -15.86 4.65 -5.04
N LYS A 216 -15.69 4.67 -3.72
CA LYS A 216 -15.45 5.91 -2.99
C LYS A 216 -14.04 6.43 -3.28
N CYS A 217 -13.94 7.63 -3.84
CA CYS A 217 -12.67 8.32 -4.07
C CYS A 217 -12.87 9.83 -4.12
N ASP A 218 -12.17 10.57 -3.28
CA ASP A 218 -12.25 12.04 -3.23
C ASP A 218 -11.72 12.70 -4.50
N ARG A 219 -10.94 11.96 -5.33
CA ARG A 219 -10.36 12.46 -6.58
C ARG A 219 -11.28 12.28 -7.79
N PHE A 220 -12.46 11.71 -7.63
CA PHE A 220 -13.45 11.55 -8.72
C PHE A 220 -14.29 12.82 -8.94
N ALA A 221 -13.63 13.97 -8.86
CA ALA A 221 -14.21 15.29 -8.98
C ALA A 221 -13.24 16.24 -9.71
N PRO A 222 -13.70 17.35 -10.30
CA PRO A 222 -12.82 18.33 -10.95
C PRO A 222 -11.87 19.02 -9.95
N TYR A 223 -12.30 19.15 -8.71
CA TYR A 223 -11.53 19.72 -7.60
C TYR A 223 -12.10 19.24 -6.26
N ILE A 224 -11.35 19.45 -5.18
CA ILE A 224 -11.79 19.22 -3.79
C ILE A 224 -11.55 20.45 -2.94
N PHE A 225 -12.36 20.61 -1.90
CA PHE A 225 -12.12 21.60 -0.86
C PHE A 225 -11.08 21.07 0.15
N LEU A 226 -10.14 21.93 0.52
CA LEU A 226 -9.13 21.59 1.52
C LEU A 226 -9.71 21.82 2.91
N SER A 227 -9.52 20.87 3.82
CA SER A 227 -9.93 20.99 5.22
C SER A 227 -9.20 22.13 5.95
N SER A 228 -7.99 22.43 5.52
CA SER A 228 -7.20 23.57 5.99
C SER A 228 -6.68 24.32 4.77
N PRO A 229 -7.14 25.58 4.56
CA PRO A 229 -6.66 26.41 3.46
C PRO A 229 -5.15 26.64 3.54
N ILE A 230 -4.53 26.72 2.38
CA ILE A 230 -3.10 27.05 2.25
C ILE A 230 -3.01 28.52 1.81
N VAL A 231 -2.65 29.41 2.77
CA VAL A 231 -2.75 30.85 2.63
C VAL A 231 -4.23 31.22 2.38
N ASP A 232 -4.55 31.72 1.19
CA ASP A 232 -5.91 32.08 0.74
C ASP A 232 -6.55 31.04 -0.20
N LYS A 233 -5.90 29.88 -0.41
CA LYS A 233 -6.36 28.84 -1.33
C LYS A 233 -7.06 27.71 -0.55
N ASP A 234 -8.32 27.52 -0.81
CA ASP A 234 -9.18 26.52 -0.16
C ASP A 234 -9.63 25.37 -1.09
N VAL A 235 -9.24 25.44 -2.37
CA VAL A 235 -9.59 24.45 -3.40
C VAL A 235 -8.33 23.87 -4.05
N MET A 236 -8.26 22.55 -4.16
CA MET A 236 -7.25 21.84 -4.93
C MET A 236 -7.88 21.26 -6.21
N VAL A 237 -7.45 21.73 -7.38
CA VAL A 237 -7.86 21.17 -8.67
C VAL A 237 -7.25 19.79 -8.86
N ILE A 238 -8.06 18.83 -9.33
CA ILE A 238 -7.61 17.45 -9.55
C ILE A 238 -6.84 17.34 -10.86
N GLY A 239 -5.65 16.75 -10.74
CA GLY A 239 -4.72 16.49 -11.84
C GLY A 239 -3.31 16.96 -11.54
N LYS A 240 -2.36 16.33 -12.23
CA LYS A 240 -0.94 16.62 -12.14
C LYS A 240 -0.65 18.09 -12.49
N ARG A 241 0.12 18.76 -11.63
CA ARG A 241 0.53 20.18 -11.82
C ARG A 241 -0.63 21.16 -11.93
N LYS A 242 -1.80 20.84 -11.39
CA LYS A 242 -2.93 21.77 -11.35
C LYS A 242 -2.77 22.77 -10.18
N PRO A 243 -3.36 23.99 -10.33
CA PRO A 243 -3.27 25.01 -9.30
C PRO A 243 -4.11 24.69 -8.06
N LYS A 244 -3.80 25.38 -6.96
CA LYS A 244 -4.74 25.62 -5.87
C LYS A 244 -5.44 26.95 -6.12
N LEU A 245 -6.74 27.01 -5.87
CA LEU A 245 -7.61 28.15 -6.16
C LEU A 245 -8.31 28.63 -4.87
N ASN A 246 -8.86 29.83 -4.95
CA ASN A 246 -9.73 30.39 -3.93
C ASN A 246 -11.18 30.35 -4.41
N SER A 247 -12.05 29.65 -3.68
CA SER A 247 -13.47 29.47 -4.09
C SER A 247 -14.25 30.76 -4.21
N LYS A 248 -13.86 31.81 -3.46
CA LYS A 248 -14.57 33.10 -3.44
C LYS A 248 -14.26 33.98 -4.63
N VAL A 249 -13.06 33.86 -5.24
CA VAL A 249 -12.61 34.76 -6.31
C VAL A 249 -12.34 34.07 -7.63
N ASP A 250 -12.07 32.76 -7.64
CA ASP A 250 -11.71 32.00 -8.85
C ASP A 250 -12.91 31.22 -9.48
N GLY A 251 -14.16 31.66 -9.25
CA GLY A 251 -15.37 30.94 -9.67
C GLY A 251 -15.39 30.56 -11.17
N GLU A 252 -14.97 31.50 -12.06
CA GLU A 252 -14.92 31.21 -13.50
C GLU A 252 -13.86 30.16 -13.86
N LYS A 253 -12.74 30.13 -13.14
CA LYS A 253 -11.73 29.07 -13.32
C LYS A 253 -12.26 27.71 -12.86
N LEU A 254 -12.99 27.66 -11.75
CA LEU A 254 -13.63 26.44 -11.26
C LEU A 254 -14.60 25.86 -12.27
N LYS A 255 -15.51 26.69 -12.82
CA LYS A 255 -16.44 26.29 -13.90
C LYS A 255 -15.70 25.74 -15.14
N LYS A 256 -14.56 26.34 -15.49
CA LYS A 256 -13.73 25.81 -16.60
C LYS A 256 -13.22 24.40 -16.29
N TYR A 257 -12.75 24.13 -15.06
CA TYR A 257 -12.28 22.80 -14.68
C TYR A 257 -13.43 21.78 -14.60
N GLU A 258 -14.62 22.18 -14.17
CA GLU A 258 -15.83 21.34 -14.20
C GLU A 258 -16.16 20.90 -15.62
N LYS A 259 -16.21 21.86 -16.57
CA LYS A 259 -16.46 21.58 -17.98
C LYS A 259 -15.39 20.64 -18.57
N GLN A 260 -14.12 20.88 -18.24
CA GLN A 260 -13.02 20.04 -18.71
C GLN A 260 -13.11 18.63 -18.18
N PHE A 261 -13.40 18.46 -16.87
CA PHE A 261 -13.55 17.15 -16.24
C PHE A 261 -14.70 16.37 -16.88
N LYS A 262 -15.84 17.03 -17.06
CA LYS A 262 -17.00 16.44 -17.74
C LYS A 262 -16.69 16.00 -19.17
N ALA A 263 -16.00 16.84 -19.95
CA ALA A 263 -15.58 16.49 -21.30
C ALA A 263 -14.63 15.27 -21.34
N TYR A 264 -13.80 15.09 -20.31
CA TYR A 264 -13.01 13.85 -20.16
C TYR A 264 -13.89 12.65 -19.83
N GLN A 265 -14.86 12.79 -18.92
CA GLN A 265 -15.78 11.71 -18.57
C GLN A 265 -16.56 11.20 -19.79
N GLU A 266 -17.04 12.12 -20.65
CA GLU A 266 -17.80 11.80 -21.87
C GLU A 266 -17.05 10.89 -22.84
N LYS A 267 -15.70 10.90 -22.82
CA LYS A 267 -14.88 9.98 -23.66
C LYS A 267 -14.96 8.52 -23.20
N PHE A 268 -15.35 8.26 -21.96
CA PHE A 268 -15.33 6.94 -21.32
C PHE A 268 -16.72 6.40 -21.00
N ILE A 269 -17.77 7.18 -21.24
CA ILE A 269 -19.17 6.71 -21.20
C ILE A 269 -19.38 5.83 -22.43
N LYS A 270 -19.69 4.56 -22.19
CA LYS A 270 -20.01 3.58 -23.26
C LYS A 270 -21.47 3.70 -23.66
#